data_741112f2a73b8af8725e40cb8341e129
#
_entry.id   741112f2a73b8af8725e40cb8341e129
#
_cell.length_a   1.000
_cell.length_b   1.000
_cell.length_c   1.000
_cell.angle_alpha   90.00
_cell.angle_beta   90.00
_cell.angle_gamma   90.00
#
_symmetry.space_group_name_H-M   'P 1'
#
loop_
_entity.id
_entity.type
_entity.pdbx_description
1 polymer ?
#
loop_
_entity_poly.entity_id
_entity_poly.type
_entity_poly.pdbx_seq_one_letter_code
_entity_poly.pdbx_strand_id
1 'polypeptide(L)'
;MSTYVLIHGSWHTGAEWEGVARALRERGHEVHTPTVAGHGKNVPKNVNHADCVQSILDYIIDANLSDIILLGHSYGGTIIARVFEEAPERIRRLIWWNAFVPAPGNSLMDEVPPHYRGLFEALAQASDDNTVTMPFPIWRENFINDGDLATAEETYVLLSSEPFQPFVDKLPLDRFYANIGNIGRSYINAMEDIALPPGEWGWHPRMSSRLMGPRLVQLPGSHEVMFTNPDLLAEKIIEAGRD
;
A
#
# COMPACT_ATOMS: atom_id res chain seq x y z
N MET A 1 -9.04 22.22 0.39
CA MET A 1 -9.14 21.22 -0.70
C MET A 1 -7.74 20.71 -0.97
N SER A 2 -7.55 19.41 -1.06
CA SER A 2 -6.26 18.75 -1.39
C SER A 2 -6.51 17.67 -2.41
N THR A 3 -5.47 17.34 -3.21
CA THR A 3 -5.52 16.26 -4.18
C THR A 3 -4.83 15.03 -3.58
N TYR A 4 -5.55 13.93 -3.43
CA TYR A 4 -5.05 12.66 -2.93
C TYR A 4 -4.85 11.67 -4.08
N VAL A 5 -3.73 10.96 -4.08
CA VAL A 5 -3.48 9.81 -4.95
C VAL A 5 -3.27 8.61 -4.04
N LEU A 6 -4.17 7.62 -4.11
CA LEU A 6 -4.21 6.46 -3.22
C LEU A 6 -3.72 5.22 -3.98
N ILE A 7 -2.59 4.68 -3.54
CA ILE A 7 -1.98 3.49 -4.14
C ILE A 7 -2.33 2.28 -3.28
N HIS A 8 -2.95 1.29 -3.93
CA HIS A 8 -3.44 0.07 -3.29
C HIS A 8 -2.32 -0.87 -2.85
N GLY A 9 -2.68 -1.83 -1.99
CA GLY A 9 -1.83 -2.93 -1.57
C GLY A 9 -1.83 -4.10 -2.56
N SER A 10 -1.14 -5.17 -2.18
CA SER A 10 -1.11 -6.43 -2.93
C SER A 10 -2.52 -6.98 -3.12
N TRP A 11 -2.72 -7.74 -4.18
CA TRP A 11 -3.98 -8.40 -4.58
C TRP A 11 -5.12 -7.45 -4.97
N HIS A 12 -5.01 -6.15 -4.71
CA HIS A 12 -6.01 -5.13 -4.95
C HIS A 12 -5.82 -4.39 -6.28
N THR A 13 -6.78 -3.52 -6.57
CA THR A 13 -6.74 -2.51 -7.63
C THR A 13 -7.13 -1.14 -7.06
N GLY A 14 -7.17 -0.12 -7.89
CA GLY A 14 -7.67 1.19 -7.48
C GLY A 14 -9.18 1.20 -7.16
N ALA A 15 -9.94 0.19 -7.62
CA ALA A 15 -11.39 0.14 -7.43
C ALA A 15 -11.77 -0.09 -5.96
N GLU A 16 -10.98 -0.85 -5.20
CA GLU A 16 -11.26 -1.14 -3.80
C GLU A 16 -11.17 0.09 -2.90
N TRP A 17 -10.54 1.17 -3.37
CA TRP A 17 -10.53 2.45 -2.68
C TRP A 17 -11.85 3.21 -2.72
N GLU A 18 -12.87 2.79 -3.50
CA GLU A 18 -14.05 3.62 -3.79
C GLU A 18 -14.80 4.08 -2.53
N GLY A 19 -14.92 3.24 -1.49
CA GLY A 19 -15.54 3.63 -0.22
C GLY A 19 -14.83 4.83 0.43
N VAL A 20 -13.51 4.74 0.53
CA VAL A 20 -12.65 5.80 1.09
C VAL A 20 -12.60 7.02 0.17
N ALA A 21 -12.48 6.80 -1.14
CA ALA A 21 -12.43 7.88 -2.12
C ALA A 21 -13.72 8.72 -2.12
N ARG A 22 -14.88 8.07 -2.03
CA ARG A 22 -16.18 8.74 -1.87
C ARG A 22 -16.19 9.58 -0.61
N ALA A 23 -15.79 9.00 0.54
CA ALA A 23 -15.79 9.72 1.81
C ALA A 23 -14.86 10.94 1.81
N LEU A 24 -13.71 10.86 1.12
CA LEU A 24 -12.81 12.00 0.92
C LEU A 24 -13.40 13.06 -0.02
N ARG A 25 -14.04 12.65 -1.12
CA ARG A 25 -14.71 13.57 -2.09
C ARG A 25 -15.87 14.30 -1.44
N GLU A 26 -16.67 13.65 -0.61
CA GLU A 26 -17.77 14.26 0.16
C GLU A 26 -17.26 15.33 1.14
N ARG A 27 -15.99 15.22 1.57
CA ARG A 27 -15.31 16.21 2.41
C ARG A 27 -14.57 17.30 1.60
N GLY A 28 -14.80 17.36 0.27
CA GLY A 28 -14.31 18.40 -0.61
C GLY A 28 -12.88 18.21 -1.13
N HIS A 29 -12.38 16.99 -1.16
CA HIS A 29 -11.06 16.66 -1.71
C HIS A 29 -11.16 16.07 -3.12
N GLU A 30 -10.13 16.28 -3.93
CA GLU A 30 -9.92 15.57 -5.18
C GLU A 30 -9.22 14.23 -4.89
N VAL A 31 -9.68 13.12 -5.50
CA VAL A 31 -9.16 11.79 -5.18
C VAL A 31 -8.97 10.96 -6.43
N HIS A 32 -7.77 10.46 -6.60
CA HIS A 32 -7.34 9.56 -7.66
C HIS A 32 -6.97 8.20 -7.07
N THR A 33 -7.40 7.13 -7.72
CA THR A 33 -7.16 5.75 -7.29
C THR A 33 -6.67 4.89 -8.47
N PRO A 34 -5.45 5.17 -8.99
CA PRO A 34 -4.91 4.42 -10.11
C PRO A 34 -4.67 2.96 -9.73
N THR A 35 -4.81 2.07 -10.71
CA THR A 35 -4.40 0.67 -10.58
C THR A 35 -2.95 0.53 -11.02
N VAL A 36 -2.12 -0.09 -10.19
CA VAL A 36 -0.72 -0.40 -10.47
C VAL A 36 -0.63 -1.45 -11.58
N ALA A 37 0.34 -1.33 -12.48
CA ALA A 37 0.56 -2.32 -13.55
C ALA A 37 0.66 -3.74 -12.98
N GLY A 38 0.13 -4.72 -13.71
CA GLY A 38 0.09 -6.12 -13.30
C GLY A 38 -1.03 -6.48 -12.31
N HIS A 39 -1.76 -5.50 -11.76
CA HIS A 39 -2.82 -5.72 -10.79
C HIS A 39 -4.21 -5.73 -11.43
N GLY A 40 -5.10 -6.54 -10.89
CA GLY A 40 -6.45 -6.76 -11.41
C GLY A 40 -6.60 -8.10 -12.13
N LYS A 41 -7.86 -8.46 -12.42
CA LYS A 41 -8.20 -9.70 -13.12
C LYS A 41 -7.99 -9.55 -14.63
N ASN A 42 -7.55 -10.62 -15.27
CA ASN A 42 -7.38 -10.69 -16.73
C ASN A 42 -6.38 -9.65 -17.30
N VAL A 43 -5.41 -9.24 -16.53
CA VAL A 43 -4.30 -8.37 -16.98
C VAL A 43 -2.99 -9.18 -17.01
N PRO A 44 -2.03 -8.82 -17.90
CA PRO A 44 -0.70 -9.45 -17.89
C PRO A 44 -0.01 -9.31 -16.54
N LYS A 45 0.55 -10.42 -16.02
CA LYS A 45 1.23 -10.48 -14.71
C LYS A 45 2.77 -10.40 -14.82
N ASN A 46 3.30 -10.41 -16.02
CA ASN A 46 4.74 -10.32 -16.26
C ASN A 46 5.21 -8.86 -16.15
N VAL A 47 5.28 -8.38 -14.92
CA VAL A 47 5.76 -7.04 -14.56
C VAL A 47 6.80 -7.16 -13.45
N ASN A 48 7.72 -6.20 -13.40
CA ASN A 48 8.66 -6.01 -12.31
C ASN A 48 8.27 -4.77 -11.46
N HIS A 49 8.98 -4.51 -10.37
CA HIS A 49 8.69 -3.38 -9.50
C HIS A 49 8.85 -2.02 -10.22
N ALA A 50 9.81 -1.91 -11.14
CA ALA A 50 10.00 -0.67 -11.90
C ALA A 50 8.82 -0.40 -12.86
N ASP A 51 8.24 -1.44 -13.49
CA ASP A 51 7.03 -1.31 -14.30
C ASP A 51 5.85 -0.81 -13.46
N CYS A 52 5.72 -1.33 -12.24
CA CYS A 52 4.70 -0.89 -11.29
C CYS A 52 4.85 0.59 -10.93
N VAL A 53 6.06 1.03 -10.61
CA VAL A 53 6.38 2.45 -10.32
C VAL A 53 6.10 3.32 -11.53
N GLN A 54 6.53 2.90 -12.73
CA GLN A 54 6.35 3.66 -13.96
C GLN A 54 4.88 3.89 -14.28
N SER A 55 4.02 2.89 -14.04
CA SER A 55 2.58 3.03 -14.28
C SER A 55 1.93 4.12 -13.42
N ILE A 56 2.42 4.35 -12.22
CA ILE A 56 1.92 5.41 -11.33
C ILE A 56 2.51 6.77 -11.72
N LEU A 57 3.79 6.80 -12.13
CA LEU A 57 4.41 8.03 -12.65
C LEU A 57 3.68 8.51 -13.92
N ASP A 58 3.42 7.61 -14.86
CA ASP A 58 2.69 7.92 -16.09
C ASP A 58 1.30 8.48 -15.77
N TYR A 59 0.58 7.85 -14.84
CA TYR A 59 -0.72 8.34 -14.41
C TYR A 59 -0.66 9.77 -13.83
N ILE A 60 0.31 10.05 -12.95
CA ILE A 60 0.51 11.37 -12.33
C ILE A 60 0.85 12.42 -13.39
N ILE A 61 1.69 12.06 -14.36
CA ILE A 61 2.12 12.95 -15.44
C ILE A 61 0.97 13.21 -16.42
N ASP A 62 0.30 12.17 -16.89
CA ASP A 62 -0.78 12.25 -17.89
C ASP A 62 -1.99 13.02 -17.34
N ALA A 63 -2.31 12.86 -16.06
CA ALA A 63 -3.34 13.63 -15.38
C ALA A 63 -2.85 15.02 -14.94
N ASN A 64 -1.58 15.38 -15.22
CA ASN A 64 -0.94 16.63 -14.85
C ASN A 64 -1.09 16.99 -13.35
N LEU A 65 -0.98 16.00 -12.48
CA LEU A 65 -1.12 16.18 -11.04
C LEU A 65 0.15 16.79 -10.43
N SER A 66 -0.04 17.73 -9.51
CA SER A 66 1.02 18.37 -8.72
C SER A 66 0.48 18.75 -7.35
N ASP A 67 1.37 19.05 -6.40
CA ASP A 67 1.01 19.34 -4.99
C ASP A 67 0.15 18.23 -4.35
N ILE A 68 0.42 16.98 -4.73
CA ILE A 68 -0.37 15.82 -4.31
C ILE A 68 0.03 15.31 -2.93
N ILE A 69 -0.95 14.73 -2.24
CA ILE A 69 -0.73 13.85 -1.09
C ILE A 69 -0.78 12.42 -1.64
N LEU A 70 0.37 11.77 -1.67
CA LEU A 70 0.52 10.43 -2.20
C LEU A 70 0.50 9.41 -1.06
N LEU A 71 -0.50 8.53 -1.05
CA LEU A 71 -0.66 7.50 -0.03
C LEU A 71 -0.40 6.13 -0.62
N GLY A 72 0.34 5.29 0.12
CA GLY A 72 0.53 3.87 -0.18
C GLY A 72 0.03 2.99 0.96
N HIS A 73 -0.82 2.03 0.63
CA HIS A 73 -1.25 0.96 1.51
C HIS A 73 -0.38 -0.29 1.30
N SER A 74 0.07 -0.92 2.39
CA SER A 74 0.75 -2.22 2.32
C SER A 74 1.92 -2.22 1.32
N TYR A 75 1.90 -3.05 0.29
CA TYR A 75 2.84 -3.06 -0.84
C TYR A 75 2.99 -1.67 -1.49
N GLY A 76 1.89 -0.92 -1.59
CA GLY A 76 1.89 0.44 -2.16
C GLY A 76 2.89 1.38 -1.50
N GLY A 77 3.32 1.11 -0.26
CA GLY A 77 4.39 1.85 0.40
C GLY A 77 5.74 1.77 -0.32
N THR A 78 6.03 0.64 -0.97
CA THR A 78 7.26 0.47 -1.78
C THR A 78 7.17 1.28 -3.07
N ILE A 79 5.98 1.38 -3.65
CA ILE A 79 5.72 2.15 -4.88
C ILE A 79 5.88 3.64 -4.61
N ILE A 80 5.23 4.19 -3.58
CA ILE A 80 5.27 5.63 -3.31
C ILE A 80 6.67 6.11 -2.93
N ALA A 81 7.49 5.27 -2.30
CA ALA A 81 8.88 5.58 -2.01
C ALA A 81 9.69 5.81 -3.30
N ARG A 82 9.49 4.94 -4.30
CA ARG A 82 10.17 5.04 -5.60
C ARG A 82 9.59 6.16 -6.47
N VAL A 83 8.27 6.37 -6.46
CA VAL A 83 7.63 7.51 -7.16
C VAL A 83 8.17 8.84 -6.63
N PHE A 84 8.37 8.96 -5.32
CA PHE A 84 8.98 10.16 -4.72
C PHE A 84 10.42 10.40 -5.20
N GLU A 85 11.21 9.38 -5.44
CA GLU A 85 12.57 9.55 -5.97
C GLU A 85 12.60 10.12 -7.41
N GLU A 86 11.57 9.83 -8.21
CA GLU A 86 11.53 10.18 -9.62
C GLU A 86 10.76 11.50 -9.89
N ALA A 87 9.79 11.87 -9.04
CA ALA A 87 8.97 13.06 -9.21
C ALA A 87 8.71 13.82 -7.88
N PRO A 88 9.76 14.15 -7.09
CA PRO A 88 9.61 14.76 -5.77
C PRO A 88 8.89 16.13 -5.84
N GLU A 89 9.05 16.87 -6.93
CA GLU A 89 8.47 18.21 -7.13
C GLU A 89 6.95 18.19 -7.28
N ARG A 90 6.35 17.03 -7.57
CA ARG A 90 4.90 16.87 -7.71
C ARG A 90 4.22 16.53 -6.39
N ILE A 91 4.99 16.14 -5.38
CA ILE A 91 4.49 15.56 -4.15
C ILE A 91 4.66 16.55 -2.99
N ARG A 92 3.56 16.91 -2.34
CA ARG A 92 3.57 17.76 -1.15
C ARG A 92 3.79 16.94 0.12
N ARG A 93 3.18 15.74 0.20
CA ARG A 93 3.23 14.87 1.38
C ARG A 93 3.12 13.40 0.99
N LEU A 94 3.80 12.55 1.75
CA LEU A 94 3.70 11.09 1.66
C LEU A 94 2.97 10.54 2.88
N ILE A 95 2.10 9.54 2.65
CA ILE A 95 1.41 8.82 3.72
C ILE A 95 1.60 7.31 3.50
N TRP A 96 2.09 6.63 4.51
CA TRP A 96 2.09 5.16 4.59
C TRP A 96 0.95 4.71 5.50
N TRP A 97 0.08 3.86 5.01
CA TRP A 97 -0.96 3.23 5.81
C TRP A 97 -0.67 1.74 5.92
N ASN A 98 -0.30 1.29 7.12
CA ASN A 98 0.17 -0.07 7.39
C ASN A 98 0.97 -0.63 6.21
N ALA A 99 2.02 0.08 5.85
CA ALA A 99 2.69 -0.08 4.59
C ALA A 99 4.19 -0.33 4.77
N PHE A 100 4.77 -1.03 3.80
CA PHE A 100 6.20 -1.32 3.78
C PHE A 100 7.02 -0.06 3.53
N VAL A 101 8.05 0.08 4.36
CA VAL A 101 9.16 1.04 4.22
C VAL A 101 10.44 0.21 4.22
N PRO A 102 10.83 -0.41 3.09
CA PRO A 102 11.98 -1.31 3.08
C PRO A 102 13.29 -0.58 3.39
N ALA A 103 14.24 -1.28 3.99
CA ALA A 103 15.60 -0.79 4.11
C ALA A 103 16.26 -0.67 2.71
N PRO A 104 17.27 0.20 2.53
CA PRO A 104 17.96 0.33 1.23
C PRO A 104 18.50 -1.03 0.76
N GLY A 105 18.20 -1.39 -0.48
CA GLY A 105 18.61 -2.66 -1.08
C GLY A 105 17.79 -3.88 -0.67
N ASN A 106 16.80 -3.74 0.23
CA ASN A 106 15.87 -4.82 0.51
C ASN A 106 14.76 -4.88 -0.53
N SER A 107 14.24 -6.08 -0.72
CA SER A 107 12.97 -6.33 -1.40
C SER A 107 11.83 -6.37 -0.37
N LEU A 108 10.56 -6.45 -0.82
CA LEU A 108 9.44 -6.71 0.08
C LEU A 108 9.61 -8.06 0.80
N MET A 109 10.11 -9.08 0.08
CA MET A 109 10.33 -10.41 0.65
C MET A 109 11.38 -10.44 1.77
N ASP A 110 12.29 -9.47 1.85
CA ASP A 110 13.20 -9.34 2.99
C ASP A 110 12.52 -8.76 4.23
N GLU A 111 11.37 -8.13 4.05
CA GLU A 111 10.62 -7.45 5.10
C GLU A 111 9.47 -8.29 5.68
N VAL A 112 9.17 -9.44 5.10
CA VAL A 112 8.15 -10.36 5.62
C VAL A 112 8.77 -11.48 6.46
N PRO A 113 8.02 -12.03 7.44
CA PRO A 113 8.53 -13.12 8.25
C PRO A 113 8.78 -14.39 7.42
N PRO A 114 9.69 -15.28 7.88
CA PRO A 114 10.12 -16.46 7.12
C PRO A 114 8.97 -17.38 6.63
N HIS A 115 7.90 -17.51 7.41
CA HIS A 115 6.76 -18.35 7.04
C HIS A 115 5.97 -17.74 5.86
N TYR A 116 5.79 -16.41 5.79
CA TYR A 116 5.20 -15.77 4.61
C TYR A 116 6.12 -15.85 3.40
N ARG A 117 7.42 -15.71 3.60
CA ARG A 117 8.39 -15.88 2.51
C ARG A 117 8.25 -17.26 1.87
N GLY A 118 8.32 -18.31 2.68
CA GLY A 118 8.17 -19.69 2.18
C GLY A 118 6.82 -19.94 1.53
N LEU A 119 5.74 -19.40 2.09
CA LEU A 119 4.40 -19.53 1.51
C LEU A 119 4.29 -18.86 0.14
N PHE A 120 4.72 -17.61 0.02
CA PHE A 120 4.58 -16.86 -1.24
C PHE A 120 5.49 -17.43 -2.33
N GLU A 121 6.69 -17.88 -2.00
CA GLU A 121 7.57 -18.59 -2.92
C GLU A 121 6.91 -19.90 -3.43
N ALA A 122 6.32 -20.70 -2.53
CA ALA A 122 5.64 -21.93 -2.91
C ALA A 122 4.41 -21.68 -3.78
N LEU A 123 3.60 -20.67 -3.47
CA LEU A 123 2.42 -20.30 -4.26
C LEU A 123 2.81 -19.80 -5.65
N ALA A 124 3.84 -18.96 -5.75
CA ALA A 124 4.33 -18.46 -7.03
C ALA A 124 4.90 -19.59 -7.91
N GLN A 125 5.65 -20.52 -7.32
CA GLN A 125 6.18 -21.70 -8.03
C GLN A 125 5.08 -22.65 -8.52
N ALA A 126 3.95 -22.71 -7.81
CA ALA A 126 2.82 -23.55 -8.17
C ALA A 126 1.88 -22.91 -9.20
N SER A 127 2.02 -21.61 -9.45
CA SER A 127 1.22 -20.87 -10.45
C SER A 127 1.85 -20.95 -11.85
N ASP A 128 1.01 -20.88 -12.88
CA ASP A 128 1.48 -20.91 -14.28
C ASP A 128 2.10 -19.56 -14.74
N ASP A 129 1.83 -18.47 -14.01
CA ASP A 129 2.18 -17.11 -14.41
C ASP A 129 3.02 -16.35 -13.35
N ASN A 130 3.68 -17.09 -12.46
CA ASN A 130 4.51 -16.55 -11.38
C ASN A 130 3.76 -15.53 -10.51
N THR A 131 2.58 -15.92 -10.03
CA THR A 131 1.72 -15.10 -9.17
C THR A 131 1.42 -15.75 -7.83
N VAL A 132 1.02 -14.93 -6.87
CA VAL A 132 0.59 -15.36 -5.54
C VAL A 132 -0.90 -15.10 -5.39
N THR A 133 -1.70 -16.15 -5.27
CA THR A 133 -3.12 -16.06 -4.89
C THR A 133 -3.23 -16.12 -3.38
N MET A 134 -3.91 -15.12 -2.78
CA MET A 134 -4.13 -15.08 -1.34
C MET A 134 -5.02 -16.24 -0.89
N PRO A 135 -4.59 -17.11 0.05
CA PRO A 135 -5.46 -18.13 0.59
C PRO A 135 -6.57 -17.52 1.47
N PHE A 136 -7.83 -17.91 1.28
CA PHE A 136 -8.98 -17.37 2.02
C PHE A 136 -8.82 -17.41 3.55
N PRO A 137 -8.31 -18.50 4.19
CA PRO A 137 -8.10 -18.49 5.63
C PRO A 137 -7.14 -17.39 6.11
N ILE A 138 -6.10 -17.10 5.34
CA ILE A 138 -5.13 -16.04 5.67
C ILE A 138 -5.79 -14.67 5.47
N TRP A 139 -6.53 -14.47 4.39
CA TRP A 139 -7.31 -13.26 4.17
C TRP A 139 -8.20 -12.96 5.35
N ARG A 140 -9.06 -13.91 5.72
CA ARG A 140 -10.02 -13.74 6.80
C ARG A 140 -9.38 -13.52 8.17
N GLU A 141 -8.40 -14.36 8.52
CA GLU A 141 -7.87 -14.38 9.89
C GLU A 141 -6.78 -13.32 10.15
N ASN A 142 -6.06 -12.87 9.10
CA ASN A 142 -4.92 -11.99 9.26
C ASN A 142 -5.09 -10.62 8.62
N PHE A 143 -5.83 -10.51 7.51
CA PHE A 143 -5.96 -9.25 6.77
C PHE A 143 -7.23 -8.50 7.12
N ILE A 144 -8.39 -9.18 7.13
CA ILE A 144 -9.70 -8.58 7.44
C ILE A 144 -10.29 -9.14 8.74
N ASN A 145 -9.45 -9.29 9.75
CA ASN A 145 -9.77 -9.91 11.04
C ASN A 145 -10.78 -9.10 11.89
N ASP A 146 -11.10 -7.86 11.52
CA ASP A 146 -12.15 -7.03 12.12
C ASP A 146 -13.51 -7.15 11.38
N GLY A 147 -13.55 -7.83 10.22
CA GLY A 147 -14.77 -8.11 9.48
C GLY A 147 -15.45 -9.42 9.92
N ASP A 148 -16.75 -9.53 9.70
CA ASP A 148 -17.45 -10.79 9.83
C ASP A 148 -17.19 -11.73 8.63
N LEU A 149 -17.71 -12.97 8.69
CA LEU A 149 -17.49 -13.94 7.62
C LEU A 149 -18.06 -13.45 6.27
N ALA A 150 -19.23 -12.84 6.27
CA ALA A 150 -19.87 -12.33 5.06
C ALA A 150 -19.00 -11.24 4.40
N THR A 151 -18.53 -10.28 5.19
CA THR A 151 -17.60 -9.24 4.74
C THR A 151 -16.31 -9.83 4.17
N ALA A 152 -15.74 -10.83 4.84
CA ALA A 152 -14.53 -11.49 4.37
C ALA A 152 -14.74 -12.22 3.03
N GLU A 153 -15.89 -12.91 2.85
CA GLU A 153 -16.25 -13.59 1.61
C GLU A 153 -16.51 -12.60 0.46
N GLU A 154 -17.29 -11.55 0.72
CA GLU A 154 -17.61 -10.50 -0.26
C GLU A 154 -16.36 -9.77 -0.76
N THR A 155 -15.42 -9.47 0.13
CA THR A 155 -14.19 -8.77 -0.23
C THR A 155 -13.14 -9.68 -0.86
N TYR A 156 -13.09 -10.96 -0.45
CA TYR A 156 -12.18 -11.94 -1.03
C TYR A 156 -12.38 -12.13 -2.53
N VAL A 157 -13.64 -12.10 -3.00
CA VAL A 157 -13.92 -12.24 -4.44
C VAL A 157 -13.44 -11.06 -5.28
N LEU A 158 -13.10 -9.93 -4.67
CA LEU A 158 -12.53 -8.77 -5.36
C LEU A 158 -11.05 -8.98 -5.67
N LEU A 159 -10.34 -9.78 -4.85
CA LEU A 159 -8.91 -9.98 -4.99
C LEU A 159 -8.52 -10.57 -6.35
N SER A 160 -7.36 -10.19 -6.82
CA SER A 160 -6.70 -10.77 -7.98
C SER A 160 -5.36 -11.39 -7.58
N SER A 161 -4.81 -12.29 -8.40
CA SER A 161 -3.46 -12.81 -8.15
C SER A 161 -2.43 -11.67 -8.22
N GLU A 162 -1.45 -11.73 -7.32
CA GLU A 162 -0.37 -10.75 -7.19
C GLU A 162 0.84 -11.17 -8.01
N PRO A 163 1.40 -10.33 -8.88
CA PRO A 163 2.69 -10.62 -9.52
C PRO A 163 3.80 -10.84 -8.49
N PHE A 164 4.52 -11.94 -8.58
CA PHE A 164 5.55 -12.25 -7.59
C PHE A 164 6.88 -11.53 -7.82
N GLN A 165 7.22 -11.21 -9.08
CA GLN A 165 8.48 -10.54 -9.40
C GLN A 165 8.68 -9.23 -8.64
N PRO A 166 7.69 -8.31 -8.53
CA PRO A 166 7.83 -7.07 -7.76
C PRO A 166 8.13 -7.28 -6.28
N PHE A 167 7.77 -8.43 -5.70
CA PHE A 167 8.04 -8.75 -4.31
C PHE A 167 9.51 -9.09 -4.05
N VAL A 168 10.18 -9.68 -5.03
CA VAL A 168 11.59 -10.12 -4.90
C VAL A 168 12.59 -9.11 -5.44
N ASP A 169 12.13 -8.12 -6.21
CA ASP A 169 12.98 -7.08 -6.74
C ASP A 169 13.61 -6.25 -5.61
N LYS A 170 14.92 -6.06 -5.70
CA LYS A 170 15.67 -5.23 -4.75
C LYS A 170 15.45 -3.75 -5.03
N LEU A 171 15.19 -2.98 -3.98
CA LEU A 171 14.83 -1.58 -4.07
C LEU A 171 16.02 -0.69 -3.70
N PRO A 172 16.64 0.01 -4.66
CA PRO A 172 17.72 0.95 -4.39
C PRO A 172 17.13 2.26 -3.84
N LEU A 173 16.83 2.31 -2.53
CA LEU A 173 16.17 3.43 -1.86
C LEU A 173 17.13 4.48 -1.28
N ASP A 174 18.36 4.57 -1.79
CA ASP A 174 19.35 5.52 -1.26
C ASP A 174 18.91 6.98 -1.44
N ARG A 175 18.32 7.32 -2.60
CA ARG A 175 17.82 8.66 -2.89
C ARG A 175 16.59 8.98 -2.02
N PHE A 176 15.72 8.01 -1.82
CA PHE A 176 14.58 8.14 -0.92
C PHE A 176 15.04 8.51 0.50
N TYR A 177 15.94 7.73 1.08
CA TYR A 177 16.42 7.97 2.43
C TYR A 177 17.25 9.26 2.58
N ALA A 178 17.93 9.67 1.53
CA ALA A 178 18.64 10.96 1.52
C ALA A 178 17.70 12.17 1.54
N ASN A 179 16.45 12.02 1.05
CA ASN A 179 15.52 13.13 0.83
C ASN A 179 14.25 13.08 1.66
N ILE A 180 13.89 11.94 2.26
CA ILE A 180 12.62 11.79 3.00
C ILE A 180 12.47 12.80 4.14
N GLY A 181 13.56 13.29 4.71
CA GLY A 181 13.57 14.32 5.74
C GLY A 181 13.03 15.67 5.27
N ASN A 182 13.02 15.93 3.98
CA ASN A 182 12.70 17.22 3.38
C ASN A 182 11.23 17.36 2.95
N ILE A 183 10.41 16.32 3.13
CA ILE A 183 8.99 16.31 2.75
C ILE A 183 8.08 16.03 3.94
N GLY A 184 6.86 16.54 3.91
CA GLY A 184 5.81 16.15 4.83
C GLY A 184 5.56 14.63 4.75
N ARG A 185 5.53 13.95 5.90
CA ARG A 185 5.38 12.50 5.95
C ARG A 185 4.58 12.03 7.14
N SER A 186 3.77 11.02 6.93
CA SER A 186 2.89 10.47 7.95
C SER A 186 2.85 8.95 7.85
N TYR A 187 2.62 8.30 8.97
CA TYR A 187 2.34 6.87 9.04
C TYR A 187 1.00 6.65 9.74
N ILE A 188 0.08 6.00 9.07
CA ILE A 188 -1.20 5.57 9.64
C ILE A 188 -1.04 4.13 10.10
N ASN A 189 -1.36 3.86 11.36
CA ASN A 189 -1.27 2.52 11.96
C ASN A 189 -2.66 2.06 12.41
N ALA A 190 -3.22 1.07 11.72
CA ALA A 190 -4.37 0.33 12.20
C ALA A 190 -3.90 -0.63 13.31
N MET A 191 -4.43 -0.45 14.52
CA MET A 191 -3.85 -1.05 15.73
C MET A 191 -4.15 -2.54 15.89
N GLU A 192 -5.16 -3.03 15.18
CA GLU A 192 -5.60 -4.43 15.22
C GLU A 192 -5.11 -5.22 13.99
N ASP A 193 -4.29 -4.56 13.15
CA ASP A 193 -3.69 -5.19 11.97
C ASP A 193 -2.65 -6.23 12.38
N ILE A 194 -2.94 -7.47 12.02
CA ILE A 194 -2.08 -8.64 12.23
C ILE A 194 -1.65 -9.32 10.93
N ALA A 195 -1.81 -8.64 9.79
CA ALA A 195 -1.31 -9.12 8.48
C ALA A 195 0.20 -9.37 8.53
N LEU A 196 0.94 -8.57 9.30
CA LEU A 196 2.26 -8.94 9.79
C LEU A 196 2.18 -9.24 11.30
N PRO A 197 2.81 -10.32 11.78
CA PRO A 197 2.80 -10.64 13.19
C PRO A 197 3.32 -9.48 14.05
N PRO A 198 2.66 -9.14 15.16
CA PRO A 198 3.09 -8.06 16.03
C PRO A 198 4.49 -8.34 16.63
N GLY A 199 5.16 -7.30 17.09
CA GLY A 199 6.52 -7.38 17.63
C GLY A 199 7.57 -7.17 16.54
N GLU A 200 8.50 -8.10 16.41
CA GLU A 200 9.66 -7.99 15.49
C GLU A 200 9.25 -7.69 14.04
N TRP A 201 8.13 -8.23 13.58
CA TRP A 201 7.67 -8.12 12.19
C TRP A 201 6.56 -7.08 11.99
N GLY A 202 6.00 -6.53 13.07
CA GLY A 202 4.85 -5.63 13.01
C GLY A 202 5.13 -4.33 12.24
N TRP A 203 4.04 -3.63 11.91
CA TRP A 203 4.07 -2.40 11.14
C TRP A 203 4.72 -1.24 11.91
N HIS A 204 4.11 -0.85 13.01
CA HIS A 204 4.63 0.19 13.90
C HIS A 204 5.18 -0.44 15.19
N PRO A 205 6.37 -0.02 15.69
CA PRO A 205 7.21 1.09 15.19
C PRO A 205 8.20 0.73 14.09
N ARG A 206 8.33 -0.54 13.68
CA ARG A 206 9.38 -1.01 12.77
C ARG A 206 9.44 -0.24 11.46
N MET A 207 8.30 -0.13 10.74
CA MET A 207 8.27 0.56 9.45
C MET A 207 8.27 2.08 9.62
N SER A 208 7.46 2.59 10.55
CA SER A 208 7.32 4.03 10.75
C SER A 208 8.60 4.72 11.22
N SER A 209 9.44 4.06 12.02
CA SER A 209 10.71 4.63 12.49
C SER A 209 11.70 4.94 11.37
N ARG A 210 11.61 4.23 10.25
CA ARG A 210 12.45 4.45 9.07
C ARG A 210 12.16 5.74 8.34
N LEU A 211 11.03 6.40 8.64
CA LEU A 211 10.61 7.66 8.02
C LEU A 211 11.16 8.91 8.71
N MET A 212 12.13 8.79 9.61
CA MET A 212 12.77 9.93 10.29
C MET A 212 11.79 10.89 10.95
N GLY A 213 10.92 10.39 11.84
CA GLY A 213 9.95 11.17 12.60
C GLY A 213 8.71 11.59 11.81
N PRO A 214 7.95 10.64 11.28
CA PRO A 214 6.66 10.91 10.63
C PRO A 214 5.62 11.35 11.66
N ARG A 215 4.58 12.04 11.20
CA ARG A 215 3.35 12.13 11.96
C ARG A 215 2.74 10.73 12.07
N LEU A 216 2.59 10.25 13.31
CA LEU A 216 1.90 9.00 13.57
C LEU A 216 0.41 9.27 13.79
N VAL A 217 -0.44 8.60 13.03
CA VAL A 217 -1.90 8.59 13.16
C VAL A 217 -2.33 7.17 13.45
N GLN A 218 -3.20 6.97 14.42
CA GLN A 218 -3.68 5.64 14.79
C GLN A 218 -5.19 5.54 14.63
N LEU A 219 -5.65 4.33 14.28
CA LEU A 219 -7.08 3.97 14.23
C LEU A 219 -7.25 2.52 14.67
N PRO A 220 -8.44 2.14 15.20
CA PRO A 220 -8.80 0.74 15.38
C PRO A 220 -9.02 0.07 14.04
N GLY A 221 -8.99 -1.25 14.03
CA GLY A 221 -9.31 -2.09 12.89
C GLY A 221 -8.10 -2.81 12.28
N SER A 222 -8.40 -3.63 11.29
CA SER A 222 -7.47 -4.55 10.63
C SER A 222 -6.63 -3.90 9.53
N HIS A 223 -5.93 -4.74 8.75
CA HIS A 223 -5.21 -4.32 7.54
C HIS A 223 -6.15 -3.72 6.49
N GLU A 224 -7.40 -4.15 6.47
CA GLU A 224 -8.39 -3.86 5.44
C GLU A 224 -9.53 -2.95 5.93
N VAL A 225 -9.24 -2.02 6.85
CA VAL A 225 -10.21 -1.02 7.34
C VAL A 225 -10.90 -0.25 6.21
N MET A 226 -10.31 -0.21 5.02
CA MET A 226 -10.94 0.39 3.83
C MET A 226 -12.28 -0.24 3.47
N PHE A 227 -12.50 -1.51 3.83
CA PHE A 227 -13.77 -2.21 3.63
C PHE A 227 -14.67 -2.14 4.86
N THR A 228 -14.09 -2.27 6.06
CA THR A 228 -14.88 -2.37 7.30
C THR A 228 -15.28 -1.01 7.86
N ASN A 229 -14.45 0.02 7.68
CA ASN A 229 -14.75 1.39 8.14
C ASN A 229 -14.11 2.48 7.25
N PRO A 230 -14.55 2.62 5.99
CA PRO A 230 -13.96 3.56 5.04
C PRO A 230 -14.06 5.04 5.48
N ASP A 231 -15.13 5.42 6.19
CA ASP A 231 -15.32 6.79 6.68
C ASP A 231 -14.28 7.16 7.74
N LEU A 232 -14.03 6.28 8.71
CA LEU A 232 -12.99 6.48 9.71
C LEU A 232 -11.61 6.55 9.06
N LEU A 233 -11.32 5.66 8.12
CA LEU A 233 -10.05 5.70 7.39
C LEU A 233 -9.88 7.01 6.63
N ALA A 234 -10.92 7.50 5.96
CA ALA A 234 -10.89 8.80 5.27
C ALA A 234 -10.60 9.96 6.24
N GLU A 235 -11.20 9.98 7.44
CA GLU A 235 -10.90 10.96 8.47
C GLU A 235 -9.43 10.93 8.90
N LYS A 236 -8.87 9.72 9.07
CA LYS A 236 -7.48 9.53 9.45
C LYS A 236 -6.50 9.87 8.31
N ILE A 237 -6.88 9.65 7.07
CA ILE A 237 -6.12 10.12 5.90
C ILE A 237 -6.08 11.65 5.87
N ILE A 238 -7.19 12.33 6.14
CA ILE A 238 -7.23 13.80 6.23
C ILE A 238 -6.35 14.30 7.40
N GLU A 239 -6.43 13.66 8.56
CA GLU A 239 -5.57 13.98 9.72
C GLU A 239 -4.08 13.83 9.37
N ALA A 240 -3.71 12.74 8.72
CA ALA A 240 -2.35 12.47 8.27
C ALA A 240 -1.89 13.42 7.16
N GLY A 241 -2.81 13.90 6.32
CA GLY A 241 -2.56 14.79 5.19
C GLY A 241 -2.38 16.27 5.54
N ARG A 242 -2.60 16.68 6.79
CA ARG A 242 -2.41 18.09 7.24
C ARG A 242 -0.93 18.45 7.27
N ASP A 243 -0.65 19.70 7.03
CA ASP A 243 0.69 20.31 7.17
C ASP A 243 1.09 20.49 8.63
#